data_78d97a929972d6c78b8a3655ab76206d
#
_entry.id   78d97a929972d6c78b8a3655ab76206d
#
_cell.length_a   1.000
_cell.length_b   1.000
_cell.length_c   1.000
_cell.angle_alpha   90.00
_cell.angle_beta   90.00
_cell.angle_gamma   90.00
#
_symmetry.space_group_name_H-M   'P 1'
#
loop_
_entity.id
_entity.type
_entity.pdbx_description
1 polymer ?
#
loop_
_entity_poly.entity_id
_entity_poly.type
_entity_poly.pdbx_seq_one_letter_code
_entity_poly.pdbx_strand_id
1 'polypeptide(L)'
;MLGGTVKVLLEILSQADINKLSKHSQKLVVLEHPLKSGASTEVLRTGDDKNFKPFLKKESFILPTARKLDPLFIYGAGHVGRALVKIIEHTDFDIHWVDIDEKRFPEGSTSKFSKVIALDPALIASHAPSNAYHVIITHSHPLDEAICFALLSKDQFRFCGLIGSKTKNARFRSRLSKMGIKAEQLKKLTCPIGIDEINSKQPVKVAISIAAQLSIWQETNGIRME
;
A
#
# COMPACT_ATOMS: atom_id res chain seq x y z
N MET A 1 -7.96 -34.18 3.10
CA MET A 1 -8.82 -33.51 2.09
C MET A 1 -9.73 -32.53 2.82
N LEU A 2 -9.54 -31.22 2.61
CA LEU A 2 -10.45 -30.19 3.10
C LEU A 2 -11.57 -30.06 2.05
N GLY A 3 -12.65 -30.79 2.22
CA GLY A 3 -13.85 -30.67 1.41
C GLY A 3 -14.74 -29.56 1.99
N GLY A 4 -14.93 -28.48 1.26
CA GLY A 4 -15.86 -27.42 1.63
C GLY A 4 -16.82 -27.13 0.49
N THR A 5 -18.05 -26.70 0.82
CA THR A 5 -19.02 -26.23 -0.17
C THR A 5 -18.81 -24.73 -0.39
N VAL A 6 -18.58 -24.33 -1.63
CA VAL A 6 -18.52 -22.91 -2.03
C VAL A 6 -19.86 -22.56 -2.70
N LYS A 7 -20.51 -21.49 -2.21
CA LYS A 7 -21.66 -20.90 -2.89
C LYS A 7 -21.17 -19.68 -3.66
N VAL A 8 -21.47 -19.62 -4.95
CA VAL A 8 -21.08 -18.51 -5.83
C VAL A 8 -22.33 -17.76 -6.26
N LEU A 9 -22.32 -16.43 -6.09
CA LEU A 9 -23.31 -15.53 -6.66
C LEU A 9 -22.73 -14.96 -7.96
N LEU A 10 -23.44 -15.14 -9.07
CA LEU A 10 -23.14 -14.52 -10.36
C LEU A 10 -24.20 -13.47 -10.65
N GLU A 11 -23.79 -12.24 -10.92
CA GLU A 11 -24.67 -11.14 -11.26
C GLU A 11 -24.27 -10.56 -12.63
N ILE A 12 -25.27 -10.26 -13.45
CA ILE A 12 -25.06 -9.57 -14.72
C ILE A 12 -25.46 -8.11 -14.50
N LEU A 13 -24.46 -7.23 -14.50
CA LEU A 13 -24.67 -5.79 -14.38
C LEU A 13 -25.05 -5.18 -15.75
N SER A 14 -26.10 -4.41 -15.78
CA SER A 14 -26.44 -3.57 -16.94
C SER A 14 -25.50 -2.36 -17.04
N GLN A 15 -25.46 -1.72 -18.21
CA GLN A 15 -24.72 -0.46 -18.37
C GLN A 15 -25.22 0.64 -17.41
N ALA A 16 -26.50 0.62 -17.07
CA ALA A 16 -27.10 1.55 -16.10
C ALA A 16 -26.57 1.31 -14.69
N ASP A 17 -26.41 0.03 -14.28
CA ASP A 17 -25.83 -0.33 -12.98
C ASP A 17 -24.36 0.09 -12.91
N ILE A 18 -23.57 -0.15 -13.96
CA ILE A 18 -22.18 0.28 -14.06
C ILE A 18 -22.06 1.79 -13.93
N ASN A 19 -22.92 2.55 -14.63
CA ASN A 19 -22.94 4.02 -14.56
C ASN A 19 -23.35 4.53 -13.16
N LYS A 20 -24.24 3.83 -12.47
CA LYS A 20 -24.65 4.15 -11.11
C LYS A 20 -23.51 3.90 -10.12
N LEU A 21 -22.82 2.77 -10.24
CA LEU A 21 -21.70 2.39 -9.38
C LEU A 21 -20.47 3.28 -9.60
N SER A 22 -20.17 3.64 -10.84
CA SER A 22 -19.01 4.49 -11.19
C SER A 22 -19.08 5.89 -10.57
N LYS A 23 -20.28 6.43 -10.30
CA LYS A 23 -20.45 7.70 -9.57
C LYS A 23 -19.88 7.66 -8.15
N HIS A 24 -19.67 6.50 -7.60
CA HIS A 24 -19.16 6.28 -6.25
C HIS A 24 -17.75 5.64 -6.23
N SER A 25 -17.03 5.63 -7.36
CA SER A 25 -15.74 4.93 -7.53
C SER A 25 -14.64 5.35 -6.55
N GLN A 26 -14.76 6.53 -5.92
CA GLN A 26 -13.80 7.02 -4.92
C GLN A 26 -14.21 6.76 -3.47
N LYS A 27 -15.36 6.12 -3.23
CA LYS A 27 -15.87 5.85 -1.87
C LYS A 27 -16.16 4.37 -1.71
N LEU A 28 -15.96 3.86 -0.50
CA LEU A 28 -16.46 2.54 -0.15
C LEU A 28 -17.99 2.58 -0.23
N VAL A 29 -18.56 1.74 -1.06
CA VAL A 29 -20.01 1.64 -1.24
C VAL A 29 -20.44 0.25 -0.78
N VAL A 30 -21.43 0.18 0.08
CA VAL A 30 -22.06 -1.09 0.47
C VAL A 30 -23.26 -1.31 -0.44
N LEU A 31 -23.23 -2.42 -1.16
CA LEU A 31 -24.29 -2.81 -2.09
C LEU A 31 -25.19 -3.90 -1.49
N GLU A 32 -26.45 -3.82 -1.81
CA GLU A 32 -27.40 -4.92 -1.66
C GLU A 32 -27.65 -5.55 -3.02
N HIS A 33 -27.29 -6.82 -3.16
CA HIS A 33 -27.52 -7.64 -4.34
C HIS A 33 -28.68 -8.59 -4.06
N PRO A 34 -29.90 -8.31 -4.58
CA PRO A 34 -31.02 -9.22 -4.41
C PRO A 34 -30.75 -10.56 -5.08
N LEU A 35 -31.11 -11.65 -4.42
CA LEU A 35 -30.97 -13.03 -4.99
C LEU A 35 -32.12 -13.39 -5.93
N LYS A 36 -33.09 -12.49 -6.10
CA LYS A 36 -34.22 -12.69 -6.99
C LYS A 36 -33.88 -12.23 -8.41
N SER A 37 -34.17 -13.07 -9.40
CA SER A 37 -33.97 -12.76 -10.81
C SER A 37 -34.69 -11.47 -11.23
N GLY A 38 -34.00 -10.59 -11.94
CA GLY A 38 -34.55 -9.33 -12.46
C GLY A 38 -34.59 -8.18 -11.45
N ALA A 39 -34.12 -8.37 -10.21
CA ALA A 39 -33.98 -7.28 -9.27
C ALA A 39 -32.62 -6.56 -9.48
N SER A 40 -32.62 -5.25 -9.35
CA SER A 40 -31.41 -4.42 -9.51
C SER A 40 -30.64 -4.29 -8.21
N THR A 41 -29.32 -4.18 -8.32
CA THR A 41 -28.42 -3.88 -7.20
C THR A 41 -28.68 -2.46 -6.67
N GLU A 42 -28.75 -2.33 -5.36
CA GLU A 42 -28.99 -1.06 -4.68
C GLU A 42 -27.80 -0.62 -3.84
N VAL A 43 -27.54 0.69 -3.79
CA VAL A 43 -26.55 1.31 -2.91
C VAL A 43 -27.21 1.55 -1.56
N LEU A 44 -26.79 0.82 -0.52
CA LEU A 44 -27.31 0.98 0.83
C LEU A 44 -26.66 2.15 1.56
N ARG A 45 -25.34 2.28 1.46
CA ARG A 45 -24.58 3.35 2.10
C ARG A 45 -23.25 3.61 1.43
N THR A 46 -22.73 4.83 1.61
CA THR A 46 -21.35 5.20 1.30
C THR A 46 -20.65 5.52 2.61
N GLY A 47 -19.40 5.10 2.78
CA GLY A 47 -18.66 5.37 4.01
C GLY A 47 -17.25 4.77 4.01
N ASP A 48 -16.52 4.99 5.10
CA ASP A 48 -15.12 4.55 5.25
C ASP A 48 -14.96 3.31 6.15
N ASP A 49 -16.01 2.53 6.37
CA ASP A 49 -15.95 1.34 7.22
C ASP A 49 -15.14 0.22 6.52
N LYS A 50 -13.84 0.22 6.76
CA LYS A 50 -12.89 -0.75 6.20
C LYS A 50 -13.12 -2.19 6.69
N ASN A 51 -13.83 -2.36 7.80
CA ASN A 51 -14.06 -3.65 8.45
C ASN A 51 -15.40 -4.29 8.08
N PHE A 52 -16.12 -3.72 7.11
CA PHE A 52 -17.39 -4.26 6.69
C PHE A 52 -17.20 -5.67 6.09
N LYS A 53 -17.81 -6.66 6.73
CA LYS A 53 -17.77 -8.05 6.23
C LYS A 53 -19.04 -8.33 5.42
N PRO A 54 -18.90 -8.99 4.24
CA PRO A 54 -20.07 -9.44 3.49
C PRO A 54 -20.95 -10.36 4.31
N PHE A 55 -22.26 -10.24 4.17
CA PHE A 55 -23.21 -11.14 4.82
C PHE A 55 -24.46 -11.36 3.97
N LEU A 56 -25.13 -12.51 4.22
CA LEU A 56 -26.41 -12.86 3.59
C LEU A 56 -27.55 -12.35 4.48
N LYS A 57 -28.47 -11.56 3.90
CA LYS A 57 -29.67 -11.03 4.56
C LYS A 57 -30.89 -11.56 3.84
N LYS A 58 -31.56 -12.57 4.39
CA LYS A 58 -32.75 -13.22 3.77
C LYS A 58 -32.53 -13.54 2.28
N GLU A 59 -33.01 -12.66 1.40
CA GLU A 59 -32.99 -12.80 -0.06
C GLU A 59 -32.00 -11.83 -0.74
N SER A 60 -31.05 -11.25 -0.01
CA SER A 60 -30.07 -10.32 -0.55
C SER A 60 -28.68 -10.62 -0.02
N PHE A 61 -27.68 -10.41 -0.85
CA PHE A 61 -26.27 -10.45 -0.46
C PHE A 61 -25.74 -9.03 -0.29
N ILE A 62 -25.24 -8.73 0.90
CA ILE A 62 -24.70 -7.41 1.24
C ILE A 62 -23.20 -7.46 1.19
N LEU A 63 -22.59 -6.65 0.34
CA LEU A 63 -21.13 -6.59 0.20
C LEU A 63 -20.62 -5.18 -0.13
N PRO A 64 -19.37 -4.87 0.20
CA PRO A 64 -18.72 -3.64 -0.24
C PRO A 64 -18.25 -3.78 -1.70
N THR A 65 -18.36 -2.70 -2.49
CA THR A 65 -17.97 -2.69 -3.92
C THR A 65 -16.50 -2.64 -4.18
N ALA A 66 -15.76 -2.02 -3.29
CA ALA A 66 -14.31 -1.94 -3.37
C ALA A 66 -13.70 -1.84 -1.98
N ARG A 67 -12.61 -2.50 -1.75
CA ARG A 67 -11.70 -2.14 -0.67
C ARG A 67 -11.04 -0.81 -1.07
N LYS A 68 -11.08 0.19 -0.20
CA LYS A 68 -10.23 1.37 -0.36
C LYS A 68 -8.79 0.89 -0.26
N LEU A 69 -8.07 0.93 -1.36
CA LEU A 69 -6.67 0.55 -1.38
C LEU A 69 -5.88 1.52 -0.50
N ASP A 70 -4.94 1.00 0.29
CA ASP A 70 -4.04 1.84 1.07
C ASP A 70 -2.95 2.42 0.16
N PRO A 71 -2.72 3.74 0.16
CA PRO A 71 -1.71 4.34 -0.70
C PRO A 71 -0.30 3.89 -0.28
N LEU A 72 0.46 3.34 -1.23
CA LEU A 72 1.82 2.86 -1.02
C LEU A 72 2.78 3.55 -1.98
N PHE A 73 3.70 4.32 -1.43
CA PHE A 73 4.76 4.98 -2.17
C PHE A 73 6.05 4.16 -2.09
N ILE A 74 6.57 3.73 -3.24
CA ILE A 74 7.83 2.99 -3.36
C ILE A 74 8.83 3.91 -4.04
N TYR A 75 9.86 4.33 -3.31
CA TYR A 75 10.92 5.20 -3.81
C TYR A 75 12.10 4.36 -4.25
N GLY A 76 12.29 4.26 -5.57
CA GLY A 76 13.37 3.53 -6.22
C GLY A 76 12.90 2.41 -7.16
N ALA A 77 13.26 2.52 -8.44
CA ALA A 77 12.96 1.55 -9.50
C ALA A 77 14.18 0.65 -9.84
N GLY A 78 15.02 0.36 -8.83
CA GLY A 78 16.12 -0.59 -8.91
C GLY A 78 15.65 -2.05 -8.82
N HIS A 79 16.59 -2.99 -8.69
CA HIS A 79 16.30 -4.43 -8.68
C HIS A 79 15.31 -4.84 -7.58
N VAL A 80 15.45 -4.30 -6.37
CA VAL A 80 14.52 -4.58 -5.25
C VAL A 80 13.15 -3.98 -5.54
N GLY A 81 13.07 -2.72 -6.00
CA GLY A 81 11.81 -2.06 -6.34
C GLY A 81 11.03 -2.81 -7.42
N ARG A 82 11.72 -3.23 -8.49
CA ARG A 82 11.11 -4.03 -9.56
C ARG A 82 10.57 -5.38 -9.06
N ALA A 83 11.31 -6.05 -8.19
CA ALA A 83 10.86 -7.30 -7.58
C ALA A 83 9.69 -7.08 -6.63
N LEU A 84 9.74 -6.03 -5.81
CA LEU A 84 8.69 -5.70 -4.86
C LEU A 84 7.37 -5.39 -5.56
N VAL A 85 7.37 -4.50 -6.55
CA VAL A 85 6.15 -4.13 -7.29
C VAL A 85 5.49 -5.36 -7.91
N LYS A 86 6.26 -6.28 -8.54
CA LYS A 86 5.73 -7.54 -9.09
C LYS A 86 5.05 -8.44 -8.04
N ILE A 87 5.52 -8.40 -6.79
CA ILE A 87 4.94 -9.21 -5.71
C ILE A 87 3.65 -8.58 -5.20
N ILE A 88 3.64 -7.26 -5.01
CA ILE A 88 2.54 -6.57 -4.32
C ILE A 88 1.48 -5.98 -5.25
N GLU A 89 1.68 -5.98 -6.58
CA GLU A 89 0.71 -5.44 -7.55
C GLU A 89 -0.65 -6.17 -7.56
N HIS A 90 -0.77 -7.28 -6.86
CA HIS A 90 -2.00 -8.05 -6.69
C HIS A 90 -2.56 -7.96 -5.26
N THR A 91 -2.02 -7.08 -4.43
CA THR A 91 -2.47 -6.83 -3.06
C THR A 91 -3.39 -5.61 -2.97
N ASP A 92 -3.88 -5.31 -1.78
CA ASP A 92 -4.81 -4.20 -1.52
C ASP A 92 -4.09 -2.84 -1.40
N PHE A 93 -3.03 -2.58 -2.16
CA PHE A 93 -2.33 -1.31 -2.21
C PHE A 93 -2.60 -0.53 -3.50
N ASP A 94 -2.81 0.79 -3.36
CA ASP A 94 -2.72 1.77 -4.46
C ASP A 94 -1.24 2.19 -4.59
N ILE A 95 -0.55 1.63 -5.58
CA ILE A 95 0.91 1.71 -5.69
C ILE A 95 1.32 2.94 -6.50
N HIS A 96 2.06 3.85 -5.86
CA HIS A 96 2.76 4.97 -6.48
C HIS A 96 4.26 4.67 -6.52
N TRP A 97 4.76 4.30 -7.69
CA TRP A 97 6.16 3.93 -7.86
C TRP A 97 6.98 5.12 -8.33
N VAL A 98 7.86 5.63 -7.46
CA VAL A 98 8.58 6.90 -7.62
C VAL A 98 10.05 6.65 -7.93
N ASP A 99 10.59 7.28 -8.99
CA ASP A 99 12.03 7.38 -9.25
C ASP A 99 12.34 8.70 -9.98
N ILE A 100 13.60 9.06 -10.02
CA ILE A 100 14.09 10.30 -10.68
C ILE A 100 14.23 10.18 -12.19
N ASP A 101 14.28 8.95 -12.73
CA ASP A 101 14.55 8.68 -14.15
C ASP A 101 13.58 7.61 -14.69
N GLU A 102 12.89 7.95 -15.78
CA GLU A 102 11.96 7.05 -16.46
C GLU A 102 12.61 5.74 -16.93
N LYS A 103 13.86 5.79 -17.36
CA LYS A 103 14.61 4.61 -17.85
C LYS A 103 14.84 3.53 -16.79
N ARG A 104 14.63 3.87 -15.52
CA ARG A 104 14.73 2.91 -14.41
C ARG A 104 13.52 2.00 -14.28
N PHE A 105 12.39 2.42 -14.81
CA PHE A 105 11.18 1.60 -14.83
C PHE A 105 11.28 0.52 -15.91
N PRO A 106 10.67 -0.67 -15.71
CA PRO A 106 10.60 -1.68 -16.76
C PRO A 106 9.73 -1.18 -17.92
N GLU A 107 10.05 -1.63 -19.12
CA GLU A 107 9.19 -1.45 -20.29
C GLU A 107 7.88 -2.23 -20.11
N GLY A 108 6.77 -1.71 -20.65
CA GLY A 108 5.46 -2.32 -20.53
C GLY A 108 4.80 -1.99 -19.18
N SER A 109 4.06 -0.91 -19.15
CA SER A 109 3.28 -0.53 -17.97
C SER A 109 2.08 -1.46 -17.80
N THR A 110 1.96 -2.09 -16.64
CA THR A 110 0.69 -2.67 -16.21
C THR A 110 -0.16 -1.56 -15.58
N SER A 111 -1.49 -1.63 -15.72
CA SER A 111 -2.43 -0.66 -15.13
C SER A 111 -2.51 -0.75 -13.59
N LYS A 112 -1.63 -1.52 -12.94
CA LYS A 112 -1.71 -1.86 -11.52
C LYS A 112 -0.89 -0.95 -10.60
N PHE A 113 -0.14 -0.02 -11.16
CA PHE A 113 0.61 0.98 -10.40
C PHE A 113 0.72 2.29 -11.17
N SER A 114 0.84 3.40 -10.45
CA SER A 114 1.11 4.72 -11.01
C SER A 114 2.61 4.96 -11.05
N LYS A 115 3.20 5.16 -12.24
CA LYS A 115 4.57 5.67 -12.37
C LYS A 115 4.62 7.14 -11.98
N VAL A 116 5.54 7.50 -11.11
CA VAL A 116 5.80 8.90 -10.70
C VAL A 116 7.26 9.21 -10.96
N ILE A 117 7.52 10.02 -11.99
CA ILE A 117 8.87 10.50 -12.30
C ILE A 117 9.02 11.86 -11.61
N ALA A 118 9.90 11.94 -10.62
CA ALA A 118 10.06 13.14 -9.82
C ALA A 118 11.55 13.45 -9.62
N LEU A 119 11.99 14.64 -10.04
CA LEU A 119 13.35 15.12 -9.79
C LEU A 119 13.62 15.30 -8.30
N ASP A 120 12.59 15.58 -7.52
CA ASP A 120 12.63 15.65 -6.05
C ASP A 120 11.61 14.70 -5.43
N PRO A 121 11.97 13.43 -5.18
CA PRO A 121 11.11 12.47 -4.49
C PRO A 121 10.77 12.85 -3.04
N ALA A 122 11.57 13.69 -2.38
CA ALA A 122 11.24 14.17 -1.03
C ALA A 122 10.03 15.12 -1.05
N LEU A 123 9.84 15.87 -2.13
CA LEU A 123 8.65 16.70 -2.32
C LEU A 123 7.39 15.82 -2.47
N ILE A 124 7.47 14.71 -3.23
CA ILE A 124 6.38 13.74 -3.33
C ILE A 124 6.04 13.18 -1.95
N ALA A 125 7.06 12.81 -1.16
CA ALA A 125 6.89 12.28 0.19
C ALA A 125 6.18 13.29 1.12
N SER A 126 6.54 14.57 1.04
CA SER A 126 5.95 15.63 1.87
C SER A 126 4.47 15.90 1.56
N HIS A 127 4.00 15.59 0.35
CA HIS A 127 2.62 15.79 -0.09
C HIS A 127 1.77 14.50 -0.07
N ALA A 128 2.37 13.36 0.28
CA ALA A 128 1.65 12.10 0.35
C ALA A 128 0.51 12.14 1.40
N PRO A 129 -0.56 11.35 1.23
CA PRO A 129 -1.64 11.24 2.21
C PRO A 129 -1.14 10.80 3.59
N SER A 130 -1.78 11.26 4.66
CA SER A 130 -1.39 10.94 6.04
C SER A 130 -1.54 9.46 6.41
N ASN A 131 -2.30 8.70 5.64
CA ASN A 131 -2.47 7.25 5.79
C ASN A 131 -1.59 6.44 4.83
N ALA A 132 -0.60 7.06 4.18
CA ALA A 132 0.25 6.39 3.22
C ALA A 132 1.32 5.51 3.89
N TYR A 133 1.68 4.44 3.19
CA TYR A 133 2.83 3.59 3.45
C TYR A 133 3.99 4.07 2.58
N HIS A 134 5.20 4.09 3.13
CA HIS A 134 6.40 4.52 2.42
C HIS A 134 7.49 3.48 2.50
N VAL A 135 8.00 3.05 1.34
CA VAL A 135 9.12 2.12 1.19
C VAL A 135 10.25 2.82 0.46
N ILE A 136 11.35 3.08 1.16
CA ILE A 136 12.49 3.84 0.68
C ILE A 136 13.62 2.87 0.36
N ILE A 137 13.89 2.66 -0.94
CA ILE A 137 14.84 1.68 -1.49
C ILE A 137 15.61 2.27 -2.66
N THR A 138 15.95 3.57 -2.57
CA THR A 138 16.71 4.22 -3.65
C THR A 138 18.17 3.75 -3.70
N HIS A 139 18.86 4.11 -4.76
CA HIS A 139 20.28 3.84 -4.93
C HIS A 139 21.19 4.90 -4.27
N SER A 140 20.59 5.98 -3.75
CA SER A 140 21.30 7.17 -3.26
C SER A 140 21.02 7.41 -1.78
N HIS A 141 22.07 7.34 -0.95
CA HIS A 141 21.94 7.63 0.48
C HIS A 141 21.50 9.07 0.79
N PRO A 142 21.96 10.12 0.08
CA PRO A 142 21.43 11.46 0.27
C PRO A 142 19.95 11.57 -0.07
N LEU A 143 19.48 10.88 -1.13
CA LEU A 143 18.08 10.87 -1.51
C LEU A 143 17.22 10.13 -0.47
N ASP A 144 17.67 8.96 0.00
CA ASP A 144 17.02 8.24 1.11
C ASP A 144 16.87 9.15 2.35
N GLU A 145 17.93 9.94 2.67
CA GLU A 145 17.94 10.86 3.82
C GLU A 145 16.95 12.01 3.65
N ALA A 146 16.90 12.61 2.46
CA ALA A 146 15.95 13.68 2.15
C ALA A 146 14.49 13.20 2.23
N ILE A 147 14.19 12.03 1.70
CA ILE A 147 12.85 11.42 1.78
C ILE A 147 12.48 11.12 3.25
N CYS A 148 13.37 10.47 4.00
CA CYS A 148 13.14 10.20 5.43
C CYS A 148 12.94 11.48 6.23
N PHE A 149 13.73 12.53 5.97
CA PHE A 149 13.59 13.80 6.63
C PHE A 149 12.24 14.44 6.36
N ALA A 150 11.80 14.48 5.10
CA ALA A 150 10.49 15.03 4.73
C ALA A 150 9.33 14.30 5.42
N LEU A 151 9.35 12.97 5.43
CA LEU A 151 8.32 12.16 6.08
C LEU A 151 8.30 12.33 7.60
N LEU A 152 9.46 12.24 8.24
CA LEU A 152 9.56 12.33 9.69
C LEU A 152 9.27 13.75 10.21
N SER A 153 9.63 14.80 9.46
CA SER A 153 9.29 16.18 9.81
C SER A 153 7.79 16.42 9.78
N LYS A 154 7.09 15.89 8.76
CA LYS A 154 5.63 15.97 8.67
C LYS A 154 4.94 15.12 9.72
N ASP A 155 5.55 14.00 10.08
CA ASP A 155 5.08 13.01 11.07
C ASP A 155 3.65 12.47 10.82
N GLN A 156 3.24 12.43 9.56
CA GLN A 156 1.93 12.01 9.10
C GLN A 156 2.07 10.94 8.03
N PHE A 157 2.14 9.69 8.45
CA PHE A 157 2.18 8.50 7.60
C PHE A 157 1.75 7.27 8.43
N ARG A 158 1.37 6.21 7.75
CA ARG A 158 1.01 4.95 8.41
C ARG A 158 2.22 4.05 8.63
N PHE A 159 3.14 4.03 7.68
CA PHE A 159 4.37 3.24 7.73
C PHE A 159 5.50 3.96 7.00
N CYS A 160 6.70 3.91 7.56
CA CYS A 160 7.90 4.41 6.91
C CYS A 160 9.03 3.40 7.09
N GLY A 161 9.42 2.74 6.00
CA GLY A 161 10.47 1.72 5.97
C GLY A 161 11.63 2.11 5.04
N LEU A 162 12.86 1.96 5.55
CA LEU A 162 14.09 2.27 4.83
C LEU A 162 14.93 1.00 4.66
N ILE A 163 15.39 0.76 3.43
CA ILE A 163 16.37 -0.30 3.18
C ILE A 163 17.72 0.05 3.80
N GLY A 164 18.31 -0.88 4.50
CA GLY A 164 19.63 -0.66 5.11
C GLY A 164 20.09 -1.80 5.99
N SER A 165 21.32 -1.67 6.51
CA SER A 165 21.85 -2.52 7.57
C SER A 165 21.64 -1.87 8.95
N LYS A 166 21.83 -2.64 10.03
CA LYS A 166 21.81 -2.09 11.41
C LYS A 166 22.81 -0.94 11.57
N THR A 167 23.99 -1.02 10.94
CA THR A 167 25.00 0.05 10.96
C THR A 167 24.53 1.28 10.18
N LYS A 168 23.89 1.10 9.02
CA LYS A 168 23.30 2.21 8.25
C LYS A 168 22.23 2.92 9.06
N ASN A 169 21.36 2.17 9.73
CA ASN A 169 20.30 2.70 10.59
C ASN A 169 20.85 3.64 11.67
N ALA A 170 21.88 3.23 12.41
CA ALA A 170 22.48 4.05 13.47
C ALA A 170 23.01 5.39 12.92
N ARG A 171 23.70 5.38 11.79
CA ARG A 171 24.22 6.59 11.12
C ARG A 171 23.09 7.50 10.62
N PHE A 172 22.06 6.92 10.03
CA PHE A 172 20.88 7.66 9.56
C PHE A 172 20.16 8.36 10.70
N ARG A 173 19.86 7.65 11.78
CA ARG A 173 19.22 8.23 12.96
C ARG A 173 20.03 9.38 13.56
N SER A 174 21.35 9.23 13.65
CA SER A 174 22.24 10.28 14.14
C SER A 174 22.18 11.55 13.26
N ARG A 175 22.18 11.39 11.91
CA ARG A 175 22.10 12.52 10.99
C ARG A 175 20.73 13.22 11.06
N LEU A 176 19.64 12.44 11.00
CA LEU A 176 18.28 12.98 11.10
C LEU A 176 18.04 13.71 12.43
N SER A 177 18.60 13.19 13.53
CA SER A 177 18.56 13.88 14.83
C SER A 177 19.28 15.23 14.78
N LYS A 178 20.47 15.30 14.16
CA LYS A 178 21.22 16.56 13.97
C LYS A 178 20.47 17.57 13.08
N MET A 179 19.60 17.08 12.18
CA MET A 179 18.72 17.90 11.34
C MET A 179 17.44 18.34 12.06
N GLY A 180 17.26 17.98 13.33
CA GLY A 180 16.14 18.43 14.17
C GLY A 180 14.99 17.44 14.31
N ILE A 181 15.09 16.20 13.77
CA ILE A 181 14.07 15.16 13.95
C ILE A 181 14.13 14.67 15.40
N LYS A 182 12.99 14.72 16.09
CA LYS A 182 12.86 14.30 17.49
C LYS A 182 12.96 12.79 17.65
N ALA A 183 13.38 12.33 18.83
CA ALA A 183 13.53 10.91 19.14
C ALA A 183 12.23 10.11 18.91
N GLU A 184 11.07 10.68 19.24
CA GLU A 184 9.76 10.03 19.04
C GLU A 184 9.43 9.85 17.55
N GLN A 185 9.78 10.81 16.70
CA GLN A 185 9.62 10.70 15.24
C GLN A 185 10.57 9.63 14.67
N LEU A 186 11.82 9.60 15.15
CA LEU A 186 12.78 8.58 14.74
C LEU A 186 12.33 7.15 15.06
N LYS A 187 11.59 6.92 16.17
CA LYS A 187 11.04 5.61 16.52
C LYS A 187 10.07 5.07 15.45
N LYS A 188 9.43 5.96 14.69
CA LYS A 188 8.49 5.59 13.62
C LYS A 188 9.17 5.09 12.34
N LEU A 189 10.50 5.30 12.21
CA LEU A 189 11.27 4.77 11.08
C LEU A 189 11.64 3.31 11.31
N THR A 190 11.15 2.43 10.44
CA THR A 190 11.57 1.03 10.38
C THR A 190 12.81 0.89 9.51
N CYS A 191 13.95 0.60 10.11
CA CYS A 191 15.22 0.37 9.41
C CYS A 191 16.08 -0.63 10.19
N PRO A 192 16.50 -1.74 9.59
CA PRO A 192 16.19 -2.21 8.24
C PRO A 192 14.71 -2.48 8.02
N ILE A 193 14.22 -2.24 6.78
CA ILE A 193 12.89 -2.69 6.36
C ILE A 193 12.91 -4.18 6.03
N GLY A 194 11.82 -4.87 6.31
CA GLY A 194 11.63 -6.31 6.11
C GLY A 194 11.54 -7.07 7.43
N ILE A 195 11.24 -8.35 7.35
CA ILE A 195 11.19 -9.26 8.51
C ILE A 195 12.59 -9.84 8.76
N ASP A 196 12.99 -9.93 10.04
CA ASP A 196 14.36 -10.32 10.44
C ASP A 196 14.71 -11.77 10.06
N GLU A 197 13.73 -12.65 9.94
CA GLU A 197 13.88 -14.05 9.57
C GLU A 197 14.39 -14.24 8.13
N ILE A 198 14.22 -13.25 7.26
CA ILE A 198 14.73 -13.28 5.88
C ILE A 198 15.97 -12.41 5.78
N ASN A 199 17.11 -12.95 6.19
CA ASN A 199 18.40 -12.29 6.07
C ASN A 199 19.08 -12.64 4.73
N SER A 200 18.73 -11.91 3.66
CA SER A 200 19.26 -12.15 2.32
C SER A 200 19.63 -10.85 1.61
N LYS A 201 20.63 -10.93 0.71
CA LYS A 201 21.02 -9.84 -0.19
C LYS A 201 20.42 -9.99 -1.59
N GLN A 202 19.75 -11.11 -1.88
CA GLN A 202 19.11 -11.32 -3.18
C GLN A 202 17.87 -10.41 -3.31
N PRO A 203 17.76 -9.60 -4.38
CA PRO A 203 16.69 -8.61 -4.53
C PRO A 203 15.28 -9.18 -4.35
N VAL A 204 15.02 -10.37 -4.90
CA VAL A 204 13.71 -11.03 -4.78
C VAL A 204 13.40 -11.43 -3.33
N LYS A 205 14.37 -11.97 -2.59
CA LYS A 205 14.17 -12.34 -1.18
C LYS A 205 13.99 -11.11 -0.29
N VAL A 206 14.71 -10.02 -0.56
CA VAL A 206 14.51 -8.74 0.11
C VAL A 206 13.10 -8.21 -0.16
N ALA A 207 12.66 -8.28 -1.41
CA ALA A 207 11.31 -7.86 -1.80
C ALA A 207 10.21 -8.69 -1.11
N ILE A 208 10.39 -10.02 -0.99
CA ILE A 208 9.48 -10.91 -0.24
C ILE A 208 9.42 -10.50 1.24
N SER A 209 10.57 -10.23 1.86
CA SER A 209 10.68 -9.77 3.24
C SER A 209 9.92 -8.47 3.47
N ILE A 210 10.08 -7.49 2.57
CA ILE A 210 9.38 -6.21 2.62
C ILE A 210 7.86 -6.41 2.43
N ALA A 211 7.46 -7.21 1.44
CA ALA A 211 6.05 -7.50 1.17
C ALA A 211 5.37 -8.16 2.37
N ALA A 212 6.02 -9.14 3.01
CA ALA A 212 5.52 -9.79 4.21
C ALA A 212 5.34 -8.77 5.36
N GLN A 213 6.31 -7.90 5.60
CA GLN A 213 6.20 -6.87 6.62
C GLN A 213 5.05 -5.89 6.35
N LEU A 214 4.89 -5.44 5.10
CA LEU A 214 3.78 -4.57 4.70
C LEU A 214 2.42 -5.24 4.93
N SER A 215 2.28 -6.52 4.59
CA SER A 215 1.06 -7.29 4.81
C SER A 215 0.74 -7.43 6.30
N ILE A 216 1.73 -7.74 7.15
CA ILE A 216 1.56 -7.78 8.60
C ILE A 216 1.08 -6.42 9.14
N TRP A 217 1.71 -5.32 8.70
CA TRP A 217 1.31 -3.98 9.12
C TRP A 217 -0.12 -3.62 8.70
N GLN A 218 -0.53 -4.04 7.53
CA GLN A 218 -1.87 -3.81 7.02
C GLN A 218 -2.93 -4.57 7.83
N GLU A 219 -2.67 -5.85 8.14
CA GLU A 219 -3.59 -6.70 8.90
C GLU A 219 -3.66 -6.30 10.39
N THR A 220 -2.55 -5.90 10.98
CA THR A 220 -2.48 -5.50 12.40
C THR A 220 -2.86 -4.04 12.65
N ASN A 221 -3.26 -3.27 11.63
CA ASN A 221 -3.51 -1.83 11.70
C ASN A 221 -2.31 -1.04 12.27
N GLY A 222 -1.10 -1.52 12.03
CA GLY A 222 0.14 -0.90 12.48
C GLY A 222 0.54 -1.25 13.93
N ILE A 223 -0.12 -2.19 14.57
CA ILE A 223 0.33 -2.73 15.86
C ILE A 223 1.49 -3.70 15.56
N ARG A 224 2.69 -3.39 16.05
CA ARG A 224 3.81 -4.34 16.02
C ARG A 224 3.43 -5.53 16.90
N MET A 225 3.47 -6.74 16.34
CA MET A 225 3.53 -7.95 17.16
C MET A 225 4.93 -8.00 17.76
N GLU A 226 5.03 -7.91 19.09
CA GLU A 226 6.27 -8.11 19.85
C GLU A 226 6.73 -9.56 19.80
#